data_72caddb893ccbe06d06beb0a6cb2d202
#
_entry.id   72caddb893ccbe06d06beb0a6cb2d202
#
_cell.length_a   1.000
_cell.length_b   1.000
_cell.length_c   1.000
_cell.angle_alpha   90.00
_cell.angle_beta   90.00
_cell.angle_gamma   90.00
#
_symmetry.space_group_name_H-M   'P 1'
#
loop_
_entity.id
_entity.type
_entity.pdbx_description
1 polymer ?
#
loop_
_entity_poly.entity_id
_entity_poly.type
_entity_poly.pdbx_seq_one_letter_code
_entity_poly.pdbx_strand_id
1 'polypeptide(L)'
;AGESFLGFFHYLYQNEQPNAAMTEAFSNFTPWRTNMLQHNNWGMVFPNWGYWWGSNRNVAQNAMTLLLGSVILEGQNNIPTAVSEAADHAFDYLLGDNPISFSYVSGYGERSVENIYSKIYSVDAALTPYQVPKGYVTEGTNNHNNRHLSKFDGKCYMDSDTEYTTNENTIYGNASALFLTAAVIAGHTEPDPEPDTVQGDVNADGAFDLADVVMLQKWLICAGDLTDWEAGDWNE
;
A
#
# COMPACT_ATOMS: atom_id res chain seq x y z
N ALA A 1 11.46 -6.73 -12.59
CA ALA A 1 10.32 -6.99 -13.48
C ALA A 1 9.03 -6.29 -13.00
N GLY A 2 8.82 -6.13 -11.68
CA GLY A 2 7.60 -5.54 -11.13
C GLY A 2 7.36 -4.07 -11.51
N GLU A 3 8.38 -3.25 -11.49
CA GLU A 3 8.27 -1.80 -11.72
C GLU A 3 7.92 -1.44 -13.17
N SER A 4 8.45 -2.19 -14.13
CA SER A 4 8.10 -2.03 -15.54
C SER A 4 6.64 -2.40 -15.81
N PHE A 5 6.10 -3.36 -15.07
CA PHE A 5 4.70 -3.76 -15.15
C PHE A 5 3.75 -2.65 -14.66
N LEU A 6 4.11 -1.90 -13.63
CA LEU A 6 3.25 -0.86 -13.07
C LEU A 6 3.06 0.33 -14.00
N GLY A 7 4.15 0.82 -14.60
CA GLY A 7 4.06 1.87 -15.63
C GLY A 7 3.24 1.41 -16.84
N PHE A 8 3.36 0.15 -17.17
CA PHE A 8 2.63 -0.50 -18.23
C PHE A 8 1.13 -0.63 -17.91
N PHE A 9 0.77 -1.06 -16.69
CA PHE A 9 -0.61 -1.13 -16.25
C PHE A 9 -1.26 0.24 -16.19
N HIS A 10 -0.55 1.25 -15.70
CA HIS A 10 -1.06 2.61 -15.70
C HIS A 10 -1.34 3.10 -17.13
N TYR A 11 -0.43 2.82 -18.05
CA TYR A 11 -0.63 3.18 -19.46
C TYR A 11 -1.84 2.45 -20.07
N LEU A 12 -2.03 1.16 -19.81
CA LEU A 12 -3.21 0.41 -20.26
C LEU A 12 -4.50 0.97 -19.70
N TYR A 13 -4.52 1.30 -18.43
CA TYR A 13 -5.68 1.87 -17.77
C TYR A 13 -6.07 3.24 -18.32
N GLN A 14 -5.08 4.04 -18.72
CA GLN A 14 -5.29 5.37 -19.31
C GLN A 14 -5.64 5.34 -20.82
N ASN A 15 -5.41 4.22 -21.51
CA ASN A 15 -5.61 4.11 -22.95
C ASN A 15 -6.61 3.01 -23.27
N GLU A 16 -7.76 3.40 -23.84
CA GLU A 16 -8.84 2.49 -24.20
C GLU A 16 -8.48 1.51 -25.34
N GLN A 17 -7.33 1.72 -25.98
CA GLN A 17 -6.87 0.87 -27.10
C GLN A 17 -5.38 0.50 -26.93
N PRO A 18 -5.06 -0.55 -26.17
CA PRO A 18 -3.70 -1.01 -26.02
C PRO A 18 -3.13 -1.52 -27.36
N ASN A 19 -1.86 -1.26 -27.61
CA ASN A 19 -1.18 -1.81 -28.78
C ASN A 19 -0.87 -3.32 -28.60
N ALA A 20 -0.50 -3.99 -29.71
CA ALA A 20 -0.26 -5.44 -29.72
C ALA A 20 0.81 -5.90 -28.71
N ALA A 21 1.89 -5.14 -28.53
CA ALA A 21 2.97 -5.47 -27.57
C ALA A 21 2.45 -5.43 -26.13
N MET A 22 1.55 -4.53 -25.84
CA MET A 22 0.92 -4.40 -24.52
C MET A 22 -0.06 -5.53 -24.26
N THR A 23 -0.86 -5.90 -25.25
CA THR A 23 -1.77 -7.04 -25.17
C THR A 23 -0.99 -8.34 -24.95
N GLU A 24 0.14 -8.52 -25.64
CA GLU A 24 1.02 -9.69 -25.47
C GLU A 24 1.64 -9.73 -24.06
N ALA A 25 2.19 -8.62 -23.57
CA ALA A 25 2.76 -8.56 -22.22
C ALA A 25 1.70 -8.83 -21.16
N PHE A 26 0.47 -8.35 -21.34
CA PHE A 26 -0.65 -8.59 -20.45
C PHE A 26 -1.17 -10.03 -20.51
N SER A 27 -1.03 -10.71 -21.65
CA SER A 27 -1.40 -12.13 -21.81
C SER A 27 -0.62 -13.05 -20.85
N ASN A 28 0.57 -12.63 -20.39
CA ASN A 28 1.37 -13.36 -19.41
C ASN A 28 0.91 -13.13 -17.96
N PHE A 29 0.08 -12.13 -17.70
CA PHE A 29 -0.38 -11.83 -16.34
C PHE A 29 -1.27 -12.94 -15.78
N THR A 30 -2.24 -13.43 -16.51
CA THR A 30 -3.16 -14.46 -16.04
C THR A 30 -2.45 -15.77 -15.66
N PRO A 31 -1.54 -16.34 -16.48
CA PRO A 31 -0.73 -17.50 -16.08
C PRO A 31 0.16 -17.19 -14.86
N TRP A 32 0.76 -16.01 -14.80
CA TRP A 32 1.55 -15.58 -13.64
C TRP A 32 0.69 -15.51 -12.39
N ARG A 33 -0.46 -14.84 -12.43
CA ARG A 33 -1.41 -14.74 -11.32
C ARG A 33 -1.82 -16.12 -10.82
N THR A 34 -2.23 -17.01 -11.71
CA THR A 34 -2.63 -18.38 -11.37
C THR A 34 -1.50 -19.12 -10.68
N ASN A 35 -0.28 -19.05 -11.22
CA ASN A 35 0.89 -19.68 -10.63
C ASN A 35 1.19 -19.13 -9.24
N MET A 36 1.18 -17.82 -9.07
CA MET A 36 1.48 -17.16 -7.79
C MET A 36 0.44 -17.50 -6.72
N LEU A 37 -0.85 -17.52 -7.07
CA LEU A 37 -1.91 -17.91 -6.13
C LEU A 37 -1.85 -19.40 -5.71
N GLN A 38 -1.34 -20.27 -6.58
CA GLN A 38 -1.18 -21.69 -6.28
C GLN A 38 0.09 -22.02 -5.47
N HIS A 39 1.13 -21.21 -5.60
CA HIS A 39 2.45 -21.45 -5.01
C HIS A 39 2.82 -20.35 -4.02
N ASN A 40 1.93 -20.07 -3.09
CA ASN A 40 2.15 -19.06 -2.07
C ASN A 40 2.61 -19.68 -0.74
N ASN A 41 3.30 -18.84 0.06
CA ASN A 41 3.56 -19.11 1.47
C ASN A 41 2.73 -18.12 2.28
N TRP A 42 2.21 -18.52 3.43
CA TRP A 42 1.44 -17.64 4.30
C TRP A 42 0.18 -17.06 3.64
N GLY A 43 -0.38 -17.74 2.64
CA GLY A 43 -1.52 -17.23 1.88
C GLY A 43 -1.21 -16.05 0.94
N MET A 44 -0.05 -15.45 1.03
CA MET A 44 0.36 -14.30 0.22
C MET A 44 1.06 -14.73 -1.09
N VAL A 45 1.14 -13.81 -2.04
CA VAL A 45 1.80 -14.02 -3.35
C VAL A 45 3.32 -13.91 -3.21
N PHE A 46 3.92 -14.95 -2.64
CA PHE A 46 5.34 -14.95 -2.33
C PHE A 46 5.95 -16.36 -2.49
N PRO A 47 6.85 -16.57 -3.46
CA PRO A 47 7.43 -17.87 -3.72
C PRO A 47 8.46 -18.27 -2.64
N ASN A 48 8.64 -19.58 -2.43
CA ASN A 48 9.58 -20.12 -1.46
C ASN A 48 11.02 -19.61 -1.57
N TRP A 49 11.46 -19.24 -2.78
CA TRP A 49 12.80 -18.70 -3.04
C TRP A 49 12.88 -17.18 -2.83
N GLY A 50 11.77 -16.53 -2.43
CA GLY A 50 11.66 -15.07 -2.32
C GLY A 50 12.35 -14.46 -1.10
N TYR A 51 12.77 -15.27 -0.11
CA TYR A 51 13.46 -14.81 1.10
C TYR A 51 14.90 -14.36 0.81
N TRP A 52 15.02 -13.37 -0.01
CA TRP A 52 16.25 -12.71 -0.46
C TRP A 52 16.24 -11.25 -0.01
N TRP A 53 17.29 -10.50 -0.27
CA TRP A 53 17.34 -9.05 -0.04
C TRP A 53 16.14 -8.36 -0.70
N GLY A 54 15.39 -7.61 0.10
CA GLY A 54 14.16 -6.97 -0.34
C GLY A 54 12.94 -7.89 -0.32
N SER A 55 12.92 -8.91 0.53
CA SER A 55 11.79 -9.85 0.61
C SER A 55 10.46 -9.15 0.89
N ASN A 56 10.40 -8.19 1.82
CA ASN A 56 9.20 -7.42 2.13
C ASN A 56 8.75 -6.55 0.95
N ARG A 57 9.70 -5.93 0.24
CA ARG A 57 9.42 -5.24 -1.00
C ARG A 57 8.76 -6.17 -2.02
N ASN A 58 9.31 -7.37 -2.20
CA ASN A 58 8.74 -8.34 -3.14
C ASN A 58 7.34 -8.80 -2.74
N VAL A 59 7.08 -8.96 -1.43
CA VAL A 59 5.73 -9.23 -0.91
C VAL A 59 4.78 -8.12 -1.34
N ALA A 60 5.09 -6.87 -1.03
CA ALA A 60 4.24 -5.72 -1.35
C ALA A 60 4.08 -5.50 -2.87
N GLN A 61 5.15 -5.61 -3.65
CA GLN A 61 5.11 -5.44 -5.12
C GLN A 61 4.30 -6.54 -5.81
N ASN A 62 4.41 -7.77 -5.36
CA ASN A 62 3.63 -8.86 -5.94
C ASN A 62 2.13 -8.66 -5.65
N ALA A 63 1.77 -8.31 -4.41
CA ALA A 63 0.38 -8.01 -4.05
C ALA A 63 -0.17 -6.82 -4.85
N MET A 64 0.60 -5.73 -4.96
CA MET A 64 0.24 -4.57 -5.78
C MET A 64 0.05 -4.95 -7.26
N THR A 65 0.97 -5.73 -7.83
CA THR A 65 0.87 -6.20 -9.22
C THR A 65 -0.37 -7.07 -9.43
N LEU A 66 -0.66 -7.93 -8.46
CA LEU A 66 -1.82 -8.81 -8.48
C LEU A 66 -3.14 -8.01 -8.47
N LEU A 67 -3.26 -7.04 -7.57
CA LEU A 67 -4.42 -6.16 -7.47
C LEU A 67 -4.62 -5.34 -8.75
N LEU A 68 -3.62 -4.57 -9.16
CA LEU A 68 -3.71 -3.71 -10.33
C LEU A 68 -3.99 -4.49 -11.61
N GLY A 69 -3.33 -5.62 -11.80
CA GLY A 69 -3.58 -6.46 -12.96
C GLY A 69 -5.00 -7.03 -12.98
N SER A 70 -5.56 -7.36 -11.82
CA SER A 70 -6.94 -7.84 -11.70
C SER A 70 -7.95 -6.71 -11.92
N VAL A 71 -7.69 -5.50 -11.43
CA VAL A 71 -8.52 -4.31 -11.73
C VAL A 71 -8.60 -4.06 -13.24
N ILE A 72 -7.49 -4.16 -13.94
CA ILE A 72 -7.44 -3.93 -15.39
C ILE A 72 -8.19 -5.01 -16.17
N LEU A 73 -8.07 -6.28 -15.74
CA LEU A 73 -8.74 -7.40 -16.44
C LEU A 73 -10.23 -7.47 -16.16
N GLU A 74 -10.62 -7.30 -14.92
CA GLU A 74 -11.95 -7.65 -14.44
C GLU A 74 -12.75 -6.41 -13.98
N GLY A 75 -12.09 -5.27 -13.81
CA GLY A 75 -12.67 -4.06 -13.22
C GLY A 75 -12.61 -4.05 -11.70
N GLN A 76 -12.61 -2.88 -11.11
CA GLN A 76 -12.44 -2.66 -9.68
C GLN A 76 -13.45 -3.43 -8.82
N ASN A 77 -14.69 -3.52 -9.26
CA ASN A 77 -15.78 -4.17 -8.52
C ASN A 77 -15.84 -5.69 -8.72
N ASN A 78 -14.95 -6.27 -9.51
CA ASN A 78 -14.96 -7.68 -9.86
C ASN A 78 -13.63 -8.38 -9.56
N ILE A 79 -12.83 -7.82 -8.66
CA ILE A 79 -11.56 -8.44 -8.23
C ILE A 79 -11.87 -9.81 -7.62
N PRO A 80 -11.23 -10.90 -8.09
CA PRO A 80 -11.45 -12.22 -7.51
C PRO A 80 -11.10 -12.26 -6.03
N THR A 81 -11.93 -12.90 -5.21
CA THR A 81 -11.73 -13.03 -3.75
C THR A 81 -10.33 -13.55 -3.39
N ALA A 82 -9.83 -14.55 -4.11
CA ALA A 82 -8.48 -15.07 -3.87
C ALA A 82 -7.37 -14.02 -4.09
N VAL A 83 -7.62 -12.98 -4.88
CA VAL A 83 -6.69 -11.86 -5.08
C VAL A 83 -6.72 -10.92 -3.89
N SER A 84 -7.91 -10.58 -3.40
CA SER A 84 -8.08 -9.74 -2.20
C SER A 84 -7.50 -10.43 -0.97
N GLU A 85 -7.84 -11.69 -0.74
CA GLU A 85 -7.29 -12.49 0.36
C GLU A 85 -5.76 -12.57 0.32
N ALA A 86 -5.15 -12.74 -0.86
CA ALA A 86 -3.70 -12.77 -0.98
C ALA A 86 -3.06 -11.40 -0.70
N ALA A 87 -3.75 -10.31 -0.98
CA ALA A 87 -3.30 -8.97 -0.62
C ALA A 87 -3.40 -8.72 0.90
N ASP A 88 -4.50 -9.15 1.52
CA ASP A 88 -4.70 -9.10 2.97
C ASP A 88 -3.59 -9.88 3.70
N HIS A 89 -3.34 -11.11 3.30
CA HIS A 89 -2.25 -11.91 3.87
C HIS A 89 -0.86 -11.28 3.67
N ALA A 90 -0.63 -10.60 2.55
CA ALA A 90 0.62 -9.87 2.34
C ALA A 90 0.75 -8.68 3.29
N PHE A 91 -0.34 -7.99 3.56
CA PHE A 91 -0.39 -6.89 4.54
C PHE A 91 -0.18 -7.41 5.97
N ASP A 92 -0.89 -8.45 6.37
CA ASP A 92 -0.77 -9.09 7.68
C ASP A 92 0.64 -9.63 7.92
N TYR A 93 1.26 -10.21 6.89
CA TYR A 93 2.65 -10.66 6.96
C TYR A 93 3.60 -9.51 7.32
N LEU A 94 3.44 -8.33 6.72
CA LEU A 94 4.28 -7.17 7.03
C LEU A 94 4.06 -6.69 8.47
N LEU A 95 2.84 -6.84 9.02
CA LEU A 95 2.47 -6.42 10.37
C LEU A 95 2.70 -7.47 11.46
N GLY A 96 3.19 -8.67 11.10
CA GLY A 96 3.64 -9.65 12.10
C GLY A 96 3.03 -11.04 12.01
N ASP A 97 2.07 -11.30 11.13
CA ASP A 97 1.62 -12.66 10.82
C ASP A 97 2.63 -13.36 9.90
N ASN A 98 3.80 -13.63 10.46
CA ASN A 98 4.96 -14.17 9.79
C ASN A 98 5.76 -15.13 10.69
N PRO A 99 6.77 -15.84 10.16
CA PRO A 99 7.51 -16.89 10.91
C PRO A 99 8.18 -16.45 12.19
N ILE A 100 8.37 -15.14 12.43
CA ILE A 100 9.05 -14.62 13.62
C ILE A 100 8.13 -13.80 14.52
N SER A 101 6.84 -13.67 14.18
CA SER A 101 5.85 -12.86 14.88
C SER A 101 6.39 -11.45 15.18
N PHE A 102 6.85 -10.77 14.11
CA PHE A 102 7.52 -9.48 14.21
C PHE A 102 7.07 -8.56 13.06
N SER A 103 6.60 -7.38 13.41
CA SER A 103 6.21 -6.38 12.42
C SER A 103 7.44 -5.74 11.78
N TYR A 104 7.51 -5.80 10.47
CA TYR A 104 8.51 -5.11 9.67
C TYR A 104 8.18 -3.63 9.44
N VAL A 105 7.06 -3.16 10.03
CA VAL A 105 6.58 -1.79 9.93
C VAL A 105 6.85 -1.06 11.25
N SER A 106 7.68 -0.03 11.21
CA SER A 106 8.08 0.71 12.42
C SER A 106 6.87 1.32 13.14
N GLY A 107 6.78 1.08 14.45
CA GLY A 107 5.76 1.64 15.32
C GLY A 107 4.36 1.05 15.20
N TYR A 108 4.19 -0.07 14.48
CA TYR A 108 2.93 -0.81 14.35
C TYR A 108 3.16 -2.30 14.69
N GLY A 109 2.19 -2.90 15.41
CA GLY A 109 2.28 -4.28 15.92
C GLY A 109 2.81 -4.35 17.37
N GLU A 110 2.69 -5.53 18.00
CA GLU A 110 3.16 -5.76 19.38
C GLU A 110 4.69 -5.71 19.50
N ARG A 111 5.37 -6.22 18.48
CA ARG A 111 6.81 -6.19 18.31
C ARG A 111 7.11 -5.69 16.93
N SER A 112 7.68 -4.53 16.81
CA SER A 112 7.98 -3.90 15.51
C SER A 112 9.45 -3.52 15.41
N VAL A 113 9.90 -3.29 14.18
CA VAL A 113 11.24 -2.80 13.89
C VAL A 113 11.50 -1.47 14.59
N GLU A 114 12.64 -1.37 15.26
CA GLU A 114 13.11 -0.18 15.97
C GLU A 114 14.45 0.31 15.39
N ASN A 115 15.28 -0.62 14.90
CA ASN A 115 16.67 -0.37 14.52
C ASN A 115 16.83 -0.38 12.99
N ILE A 116 16.20 0.57 12.29
CA ILE A 116 16.36 0.69 10.84
C ILE A 116 17.80 1.10 10.48
N TYR A 117 18.31 0.55 9.36
CA TYR A 117 19.55 1.02 8.77
C TYR A 117 19.32 2.37 8.07
N SER A 118 19.73 3.45 8.74
CA SER A 118 19.54 4.81 8.24
C SER A 118 20.73 5.70 8.62
N LYS A 119 21.00 6.70 7.79
CA LYS A 119 21.97 7.77 8.08
C LYS A 119 21.33 8.95 8.82
N ILE A 120 20.00 8.98 8.91
CA ILE A 120 19.23 10.11 9.44
C ILE A 120 18.56 9.75 10.75
N TYR A 121 17.93 8.57 10.79
CA TYR A 121 17.14 8.12 11.95
C TYR A 121 17.90 7.11 12.80
N SER A 122 17.77 7.21 14.10
CA SER A 122 18.30 6.23 15.05
C SER A 122 17.46 6.18 16.31
N VAL A 123 17.43 5.03 16.98
CA VAL A 123 16.92 4.93 18.35
C VAL A 123 17.89 5.51 19.36
N ASP A 124 19.18 5.61 19.02
CA ASP A 124 20.18 6.25 19.87
C ASP A 124 20.21 7.77 19.63
N ALA A 125 19.61 8.52 20.55
CA ALA A 125 19.58 9.97 20.50
C ALA A 125 20.98 10.63 20.56
N ALA A 126 22.04 9.90 20.96
CA ALA A 126 23.41 10.40 20.91
C ALA A 126 23.97 10.42 19.47
N LEU A 127 23.46 9.58 18.58
CA LEU A 127 23.88 9.52 17.18
C LEU A 127 23.15 10.53 16.31
N THR A 128 21.84 10.73 16.55
CA THR A 128 21.02 11.70 15.82
C THR A 128 19.79 12.09 16.65
N PRO A 129 19.32 13.35 16.57
CA PRO A 129 18.10 13.78 17.24
C PRO A 129 16.81 13.25 16.57
N TYR A 130 16.92 12.61 15.42
CA TYR A 130 15.76 12.17 14.64
C TYR A 130 15.41 10.72 14.98
N GLN A 131 14.25 10.54 15.58
CA GLN A 131 13.69 9.22 15.87
C GLN A 131 13.18 8.55 14.58
N VAL A 132 13.14 7.23 14.59
CA VAL A 132 12.56 6.45 13.49
C VAL A 132 11.07 6.78 13.37
N PRO A 133 10.61 7.32 12.24
CA PRO A 133 9.19 7.58 12.04
C PRO A 133 8.38 6.28 12.01
N LYS A 134 7.11 6.37 12.40
CA LYS A 134 6.17 5.24 12.25
C LYS A 134 5.84 5.02 10.77
N GLY A 135 5.61 3.76 10.41
CA GLY A 135 5.16 3.38 9.08
C GLY A 135 6.26 3.07 8.07
N TYR A 136 7.54 3.14 8.44
CA TYR A 136 8.61 2.64 7.58
C TYR A 136 8.62 1.13 7.52
N VAL A 137 8.72 0.58 6.31
CA VAL A 137 8.86 -0.85 6.04
C VAL A 137 10.30 -1.16 5.68
N THR A 138 10.89 -2.12 6.36
CA THR A 138 12.27 -2.57 6.13
C THR A 138 12.35 -3.65 5.06
N GLU A 139 13.57 -3.95 4.57
CA GLU A 139 13.82 -4.93 3.49
C GLU A 139 13.35 -6.35 3.84
N GLY A 140 13.31 -6.70 5.13
CA GLY A 140 12.79 -7.97 5.60
C GLY A 140 13.81 -9.10 5.64
N THR A 141 13.31 -10.32 5.71
CA THR A 141 14.12 -11.52 5.84
C THR A 141 15.06 -11.75 4.66
N ASN A 142 16.32 -12.04 4.94
CA ASN A 142 17.34 -12.32 3.93
C ASN A 142 18.10 -13.60 4.24
N ASN A 143 17.72 -14.71 3.62
CA ASN A 143 18.35 -16.02 3.83
C ASN A 143 19.76 -16.11 3.24
N HIS A 144 20.12 -15.24 2.32
CA HIS A 144 21.44 -15.26 1.68
C HIS A 144 22.52 -14.70 2.63
N ASN A 145 22.28 -13.54 3.22
CA ASN A 145 23.22 -12.90 4.12
C ASN A 145 23.08 -13.40 5.57
N ASN A 146 21.87 -13.74 5.98
CA ASN A 146 21.53 -14.03 7.38
C ASN A 146 21.24 -15.50 7.67
N ARG A 147 21.72 -16.41 6.84
CA ARG A 147 21.57 -17.87 7.02
C ARG A 147 22.14 -18.36 8.36
N HIS A 148 23.10 -17.69 8.93
CA HIS A 148 23.68 -18.01 10.23
C HIS A 148 22.68 -17.84 11.40
N LEU A 149 21.63 -17.04 11.22
CA LEU A 149 20.59 -16.81 12.23
C LEU A 149 19.59 -17.97 12.29
N SER A 150 19.30 -18.62 11.16
CA SER A 150 18.32 -19.70 11.09
C SER A 150 18.54 -20.59 9.88
N LYS A 151 18.20 -21.89 10.04
CA LYS A 151 18.07 -22.83 8.92
C LYS A 151 16.79 -22.62 8.11
N PHE A 152 15.82 -21.89 8.64
CA PHE A 152 14.56 -21.57 8.00
C PHE A 152 14.60 -20.18 7.37
N ASP A 153 14.34 -20.10 6.10
CA ASP A 153 14.48 -18.88 5.28
C ASP A 153 13.71 -17.69 5.84
N GLY A 154 12.43 -17.90 6.18
CA GLY A 154 11.56 -16.88 6.76
C GLY A 154 11.93 -16.41 8.17
N LYS A 155 13.01 -16.95 8.77
CA LYS A 155 13.52 -16.55 10.10
C LYS A 155 14.91 -15.91 10.06
N CYS A 156 15.44 -15.64 8.87
CA CYS A 156 16.76 -15.04 8.69
C CYS A 156 16.67 -13.50 8.73
N TYR A 157 16.26 -12.96 9.87
CA TYR A 157 16.08 -11.52 10.12
C TYR A 157 16.77 -11.08 11.41
N MET A 158 17.35 -9.91 11.41
CA MET A 158 17.92 -9.25 12.58
C MET A 158 17.51 -7.78 12.59
N ASP A 159 16.88 -7.33 13.67
CA ASP A 159 16.58 -5.91 13.89
C ASP A 159 17.84 -5.21 14.43
N SER A 160 18.63 -4.65 13.52
CA SER A 160 19.89 -3.95 13.84
C SER A 160 20.14 -2.84 12.84
N ASP A 161 20.54 -1.68 13.34
CA ASP A 161 20.89 -0.50 12.54
C ASP A 161 22.19 -0.67 11.71
N THR A 162 22.96 -1.72 11.98
CA THR A 162 24.14 -2.10 11.21
C THR A 162 23.83 -3.14 10.12
N GLU A 163 22.64 -3.75 10.18
CA GLU A 163 22.24 -4.85 9.27
C GLU A 163 21.39 -4.31 8.11
N TYR A 164 22.06 -3.71 7.13
CA TYR A 164 21.38 -3.09 5.97
C TYR A 164 20.61 -4.09 5.10
N THR A 165 21.02 -5.35 5.10
CA THR A 165 20.39 -6.36 4.22
C THR A 165 19.00 -6.78 4.66
N THR A 166 18.61 -6.47 5.90
CA THR A 166 17.28 -6.72 6.46
C THR A 166 16.56 -5.46 6.89
N ASN A 167 17.29 -4.42 7.31
CA ASN A 167 16.73 -3.24 7.97
C ASN A 167 16.84 -1.93 7.17
N GLU A 168 17.36 -1.97 5.95
CA GLU A 168 17.28 -0.80 5.07
C GLU A 168 15.82 -0.48 4.75
N ASN A 169 15.50 0.82 4.70
CA ASN A 169 14.22 1.31 4.25
C ASN A 169 14.38 2.02 2.91
N THR A 170 13.91 1.41 1.85
CA THR A 170 14.04 1.95 0.51
C THR A 170 12.77 2.66 0.05
N ILE A 171 12.92 3.71 -0.76
CA ILE A 171 11.78 4.50 -1.28
C ILE A 171 10.81 3.59 -2.05
N TYR A 172 11.33 2.75 -2.93
CA TYR A 172 10.51 1.86 -3.75
C TYR A 172 9.86 0.73 -2.96
N GLY A 173 10.49 0.23 -1.89
CA GLY A 173 9.90 -0.74 -0.98
C GLY A 173 8.75 -0.13 -0.19
N ASN A 174 8.96 1.05 0.36
CA ASN A 174 7.94 1.78 1.10
C ASN A 174 6.77 2.25 0.21
N ALA A 175 7.04 2.68 -1.03
CA ALA A 175 5.98 3.03 -1.98
C ALA A 175 5.05 1.85 -2.28
N SER A 176 5.60 0.64 -2.48
CA SER A 176 4.81 -0.57 -2.71
C SER A 176 3.99 -0.97 -1.48
N ALA A 177 4.57 -0.85 -0.28
CA ALA A 177 3.88 -1.14 0.97
C ALA A 177 2.77 -0.12 1.25
N LEU A 178 2.99 1.16 0.95
CA LEU A 178 1.98 2.21 1.06
C LEU A 178 0.78 1.92 0.14
N PHE A 179 1.05 1.55 -1.12
CA PHE A 179 -0.02 1.16 -2.05
C PHE A 179 -0.80 -0.03 -1.53
N LEU A 180 -0.12 -1.10 -1.09
CA LEU A 180 -0.77 -2.28 -0.52
C LEU A 180 -1.65 -1.92 0.67
N THR A 181 -1.12 -1.13 1.60
CA THR A 181 -1.86 -0.65 2.79
C THR A 181 -3.12 0.10 2.40
N ALA A 182 -3.01 1.06 1.48
CA ALA A 182 -4.15 1.84 1.00
C ALA A 182 -5.21 0.95 0.31
N ALA A 183 -4.77 -0.01 -0.51
CA ALA A 183 -5.68 -0.92 -1.21
C ALA A 183 -6.42 -1.87 -0.25
N VAL A 184 -5.73 -2.40 0.78
CA VAL A 184 -6.35 -3.26 1.80
C VAL A 184 -7.36 -2.46 2.64
N ILE A 185 -6.99 -1.26 3.09
CA ILE A 185 -7.91 -0.38 3.83
C ILE A 185 -9.15 -0.07 2.98
N ALA A 186 -8.97 0.33 1.73
CA ALA A 186 -10.09 0.62 0.83
C ALA A 186 -10.98 -0.60 0.56
N GLY A 187 -10.42 -1.81 0.58
CA GLY A 187 -11.18 -3.06 0.42
C GLY A 187 -12.02 -3.44 1.64
N HIS A 188 -11.68 -2.93 2.82
CA HIS A 188 -12.36 -3.25 4.09
C HIS A 188 -13.17 -2.08 4.68
N THR A 189 -12.97 -0.87 4.19
CA THR A 189 -13.86 0.23 4.52
C THR A 189 -15.12 0.13 3.67
N GLU A 190 -16.29 0.07 4.34
CA GLU A 190 -17.52 0.40 3.63
C GLU A 190 -17.30 1.78 2.99
N PRO A 191 -17.71 1.98 1.73
CA PRO A 191 -17.70 3.32 1.18
C PRO A 191 -18.45 4.20 2.19
N ASP A 192 -17.81 5.28 2.62
CA ASP A 192 -18.53 6.29 3.41
C ASP A 192 -19.85 6.51 2.68
N PRO A 193 -21.00 6.40 3.40
CA PRO A 193 -22.25 6.78 2.79
C PRO A 193 -21.98 8.14 2.18
N GLU A 194 -22.17 8.26 0.86
CA GLU A 194 -22.04 9.56 0.18
C GLU A 194 -22.76 10.55 1.09
N PRO A 195 -22.09 11.59 1.56
CA PRO A 195 -22.77 12.55 2.41
C PRO A 195 -24.05 12.92 1.68
N ASP A 196 -25.19 12.88 2.38
CA ASP A 196 -26.49 13.37 1.86
C ASP A 196 -26.41 14.87 1.53
N THR A 197 -25.22 15.34 1.19
CA THR A 197 -24.90 16.72 0.84
C THR A 197 -25.21 16.93 -0.62
N VAL A 198 -26.24 17.70 -0.86
CA VAL A 198 -26.49 18.24 -2.19
C VAL A 198 -25.35 19.21 -2.49
N GLN A 199 -24.56 18.89 -3.52
CA GLN A 199 -23.39 19.69 -3.89
C GLN A 199 -23.84 21.17 -4.13
N GLY A 200 -23.21 22.07 -3.38
CA GLY A 200 -23.57 23.47 -3.38
C GLY A 200 -24.55 23.92 -2.29
N ASP A 201 -25.15 23.01 -1.53
CA ASP A 201 -26.04 23.27 -0.41
C ASP A 201 -25.25 23.68 0.85
N VAL A 202 -24.74 24.90 0.84
CA VAL A 202 -23.89 25.42 1.93
C VAL A 202 -24.67 25.84 3.16
N ASN A 203 -26.00 25.86 3.08
CA ASN A 203 -26.88 26.13 4.20
C ASN A 203 -27.43 24.86 4.85
N ALA A 204 -27.23 23.68 4.22
CA ALA A 204 -27.66 22.37 4.66
C ALA A 204 -29.19 22.25 4.79
N ASP A 205 -29.97 22.84 3.88
CA ASP A 205 -31.41 22.72 3.85
C ASP A 205 -31.94 21.59 2.94
N GLY A 206 -31.04 20.90 2.24
CA GLY A 206 -31.31 19.78 1.35
C GLY A 206 -31.55 20.18 -0.11
N ALA A 207 -31.33 21.43 -0.47
CA ALA A 207 -31.50 21.91 -1.84
C ALA A 207 -30.41 22.93 -2.22
N PHE A 208 -29.92 22.85 -3.44
CA PHE A 208 -29.03 23.90 -3.97
C PHE A 208 -29.88 24.98 -4.64
N ASP A 209 -29.98 26.16 -4.02
CA ASP A 209 -30.77 27.26 -4.52
C ASP A 209 -30.12 28.67 -4.29
N LEU A 210 -30.92 29.71 -4.45
CA LEU A 210 -30.43 31.09 -4.29
C LEU A 210 -29.95 31.39 -2.87
N ALA A 211 -30.49 30.69 -1.86
CA ALA A 211 -30.08 30.92 -0.48
C ALA A 211 -28.61 30.55 -0.25
N ASP A 212 -28.17 29.45 -0.87
CA ASP A 212 -26.76 28.99 -0.83
C ASP A 212 -25.83 30.00 -1.49
N VAL A 213 -26.21 30.48 -2.67
CA VAL A 213 -25.43 31.51 -3.38
C VAL A 213 -25.28 32.76 -2.54
N VAL A 214 -26.34 33.19 -1.87
CA VAL A 214 -26.32 34.35 -0.97
C VAL A 214 -25.47 34.08 0.28
N MET A 215 -25.53 32.86 0.85
CA MET A 215 -24.71 32.47 1.97
C MET A 215 -23.22 32.46 1.59
N LEU A 216 -22.88 31.84 0.47
CA LEU A 216 -21.51 31.83 -0.06
C LEU A 216 -20.97 33.22 -0.34
N GLN A 217 -21.79 34.11 -0.92
CA GLN A 217 -21.41 35.51 -1.14
C GLN A 217 -21.13 36.26 0.18
N LYS A 218 -21.95 36.06 1.20
CA LYS A 218 -21.72 36.65 2.53
C LYS A 218 -20.43 36.12 3.16
N TRP A 219 -20.16 34.84 3.04
CA TRP A 219 -18.92 34.24 3.53
C TRP A 219 -17.70 34.83 2.82
N LEU A 220 -17.73 34.97 1.48
CA LEU A 220 -16.62 35.50 0.69
C LEU A 220 -16.27 36.95 1.07
N ILE A 221 -17.24 37.76 1.55
CA ILE A 221 -17.00 39.11 2.05
C ILE A 221 -16.83 39.17 3.58
N CYS A 222 -16.62 38.03 4.24
CA CYS A 222 -16.50 37.90 5.69
C CYS A 222 -17.70 38.45 6.47
N ALA A 223 -18.90 38.39 5.92
CA ALA A 223 -20.15 38.89 6.53
C ALA A 223 -21.05 37.77 7.06
N GLY A 224 -20.60 36.50 7.07
CA GLY A 224 -21.33 35.34 7.58
C GLY A 224 -20.51 34.08 7.48
N ASP A 225 -21.01 32.97 8.08
CA ASP A 225 -20.42 31.66 8.09
C ASP A 225 -21.20 30.71 7.17
N LEU A 226 -20.57 29.63 6.69
CA LEU A 226 -21.20 28.52 6.01
C LEU A 226 -21.67 27.48 7.04
N THR A 227 -22.82 26.86 6.81
CA THR A 227 -23.32 25.78 7.64
C THR A 227 -22.63 24.46 7.23
N ASP A 228 -22.48 24.26 5.94
CA ASP A 228 -21.76 23.15 5.37
C ASP A 228 -20.66 23.65 4.40
N TRP A 229 -19.42 23.55 4.86
CA TRP A 229 -18.26 23.95 4.07
C TRP A 229 -17.95 22.95 2.95
N GLU A 230 -18.10 21.65 3.25
CA GLU A 230 -17.74 20.56 2.33
C GLU A 230 -18.66 20.56 1.10
N ALA A 231 -19.94 20.85 1.29
CA ALA A 231 -20.88 21.00 0.18
C ALA A 231 -20.52 22.13 -0.79
N GLY A 232 -19.74 23.12 -0.34
CA GLY A 232 -19.29 24.27 -1.15
C GLY A 232 -17.95 24.04 -1.85
N ASP A 233 -17.19 22.99 -1.53
CA ASP A 233 -15.90 22.69 -2.15
C ASP A 233 -16.06 21.84 -3.41
N TRP A 234 -15.75 22.46 -4.56
CA TRP A 234 -15.87 21.84 -5.88
C TRP A 234 -14.55 21.24 -6.39
N ASN A 235 -13.51 21.17 -5.54
CA ASN A 235 -12.17 20.75 -5.93
C ASN A 235 -11.77 19.38 -5.41
N GLU A 236 -12.66 18.64 -4.74
CA GLU A 236 -12.45 17.23 -4.35
C GLU A 236 -12.99 16.23 -5.38
#